data_b53cf9c2e44acfb7bea97af0249c55f7
#
_entry.id   b53cf9c2e44acfb7bea97af0249c55f7
#
_cell.length_a   1.000
_cell.length_b   1.000
_cell.length_c   1.000
_cell.angle_alpha   90.00
_cell.angle_beta   90.00
_cell.angle_gamma   90.00
#
_symmetry.space_group_name_H-M   'P 1'
#
loop_
_entity.id
_entity.type
_entity.pdbx_description
1 polymer ?
#
loop_
_entity_poly.entity_id
_entity_poly.type
_entity_poly.pdbx_seq_one_letter_code
_entity_poly.pdbx_strand_id
1 'polypeptide(L)'
;MDAATLRDDMVAGLEHESKAVVDSERVSAAMRAVPRHEFVEEAAAYADRSLDHAGTRVLAPHTVARLLEALAPEPGNRVLVVGAGVGYTAAVCAEIAGESNVNAVDIARRLVLDARRNLGKAGYGGVFVDRGDGAHGLAAYAPFDRILVEASAVRPPPALVDQLAPGGRLVLPLGAHDQALAAIEGGQVVERFGPASFAPLLVEGEQSDTLERNRTRREDRERAERVAQRRHGWEQDWIDWE
;
A
#
# COMPACT_ATOMS: atom_id res chain seq x y z
N MET A 1 27.41 13.64 -2.31
CA MET A 1 27.18 12.18 -2.34
C MET A 1 26.25 11.95 -3.50
N ASP A 2 26.51 10.99 -4.34
CA ASP A 2 25.61 10.72 -5.47
C ASP A 2 24.36 9.94 -5.02
N ALA A 3 23.32 9.91 -5.85
CA ALA A 3 22.06 9.28 -5.53
C ALA A 3 22.17 7.75 -5.32
N ALA A 4 23.13 7.11 -5.97
CA ALA A 4 23.36 5.68 -5.82
C ALA A 4 23.93 5.35 -4.44
N THR A 5 24.96 6.10 -4.00
CA THR A 5 25.51 5.95 -2.64
C THR A 5 24.45 6.19 -1.56
N LEU A 6 23.65 7.26 -1.69
CA LEU A 6 22.58 7.55 -0.72
C LEU A 6 21.53 6.43 -0.64
N ARG A 7 21.23 5.81 -1.78
CA ARG A 7 20.30 4.68 -1.86
C ARG A 7 20.86 3.44 -1.18
N ASP A 8 22.13 3.15 -1.42
CA ASP A 8 22.83 2.03 -0.80
C ASP A 8 22.92 2.21 0.72
N ASP A 9 23.26 3.41 1.19
CA ASP A 9 23.29 3.75 2.62
C ASP A 9 21.89 3.64 3.26
N MET A 10 20.82 4.06 2.54
CA MET A 10 19.45 3.90 3.02
C MET A 10 19.11 2.42 3.25
N VAL A 11 19.40 1.54 2.29
CA VAL A 11 19.10 0.12 2.42
C VAL A 11 19.97 -0.54 3.47
N ALA A 12 21.27 -0.25 3.51
CA ALA A 12 22.18 -0.75 4.54
C ALA A 12 21.70 -0.35 5.96
N GLY A 13 21.15 0.86 6.10
CA GLY A 13 20.55 1.31 7.37
C GLY A 13 19.27 0.54 7.75
N LEU A 14 18.52 -0.03 6.79
CA LEU A 14 17.35 -0.87 7.04
C LEU A 14 17.70 -2.33 7.36
N GLU A 15 18.82 -2.81 6.84
CA GLU A 15 19.37 -4.13 7.13
C GLU A 15 20.10 -4.20 8.48
N HIS A 16 20.55 -3.04 8.98
CA HIS A 16 21.34 -2.99 10.22
C HIS A 16 20.56 -3.59 11.40
N GLU A 17 21.25 -4.36 12.26
CA GLU A 17 20.66 -5.08 13.40
C GLU A 17 19.78 -4.23 14.32
N SER A 18 20.04 -2.91 14.45
CA SER A 18 19.22 -2.03 15.26
C SER A 18 17.83 -1.76 14.70
N LYS A 19 17.61 -1.96 13.39
CA LYS A 19 16.31 -1.83 12.70
C LYS A 19 15.78 -3.17 12.27
N ALA A 20 16.62 -4.02 11.64
CA ALA A 20 16.31 -5.35 11.14
C ALA A 20 14.95 -5.40 10.42
N VAL A 21 14.78 -4.51 9.41
CA VAL A 21 13.51 -4.35 8.69
C VAL A 21 13.57 -5.03 7.33
N VAL A 22 14.77 -5.15 6.75
CA VAL A 22 15.04 -5.85 5.50
C VAL A 22 15.83 -7.11 5.83
N ASP A 23 15.20 -8.25 5.63
CA ASP A 23 15.77 -9.56 5.90
C ASP A 23 16.05 -10.35 4.61
N SER A 24 15.23 -10.13 3.55
CA SER A 24 15.39 -10.85 2.29
C SER A 24 16.34 -10.13 1.33
N GLU A 25 17.28 -10.88 0.76
CA GLU A 25 18.19 -10.39 -0.29
C GLU A 25 17.40 -9.79 -1.48
N ARG A 26 16.23 -10.34 -1.77
CA ARG A 26 15.36 -9.92 -2.86
C ARG A 26 14.80 -8.51 -2.65
N VAL A 27 14.28 -8.21 -1.47
CA VAL A 27 13.79 -6.86 -1.12
C VAL A 27 14.95 -5.88 -1.06
N SER A 28 16.07 -6.27 -0.47
CA SER A 28 17.30 -5.49 -0.44
C SER A 28 17.76 -5.08 -1.85
N ALA A 29 17.93 -6.06 -2.75
CA ALA A 29 18.36 -5.81 -4.12
C ALA A 29 17.39 -4.90 -4.88
N ALA A 30 16.09 -5.14 -4.77
CA ALA A 30 15.07 -4.33 -5.43
C ALA A 30 15.05 -2.88 -4.93
N MET A 31 15.14 -2.66 -3.62
CA MET A 31 15.20 -1.31 -3.05
C MET A 31 16.50 -0.58 -3.43
N ARG A 32 17.61 -1.30 -3.69
CA ARG A 32 18.87 -0.75 -4.21
C ARG A 32 18.80 -0.44 -5.71
N ALA A 33 17.99 -1.16 -6.47
CA ALA A 33 17.82 -0.94 -7.91
C ALA A 33 16.92 0.28 -8.18
N VAL A 34 15.78 0.41 -7.49
CA VAL A 34 14.76 1.44 -7.76
C VAL A 34 15.22 2.84 -7.33
N PRO A 35 15.31 3.83 -8.26
CA PRO A 35 15.74 5.19 -7.95
C PRO A 35 14.63 5.99 -7.27
N ARG A 36 14.55 5.95 -5.94
CA ARG A 36 13.47 6.58 -5.17
C ARG A 36 13.34 8.10 -5.42
N HIS A 37 14.41 8.78 -5.78
CA HIS A 37 14.39 10.21 -6.12
C HIS A 37 13.58 10.55 -7.39
N GLU A 38 13.22 9.57 -8.23
CA GLU A 38 12.29 9.78 -9.35
C GLU A 38 10.82 9.82 -8.89
N PHE A 39 10.53 9.40 -7.66
CA PHE A 39 9.19 9.33 -7.07
C PHE A 39 8.90 10.43 -6.06
N VAL A 40 9.95 11.03 -5.48
CA VAL A 40 9.87 12.07 -4.44
C VAL A 40 10.93 13.12 -4.67
N GLU A 41 10.82 14.28 -4.00
CA GLU A 41 11.86 15.31 -4.08
C GLU A 41 13.23 14.77 -3.65
N GLU A 42 14.24 15.01 -4.47
CA GLU A 42 15.58 14.44 -4.37
C GLU A 42 16.23 14.66 -3.00
N ALA A 43 16.09 15.86 -2.43
CA ALA A 43 16.71 16.23 -1.14
C ALA A 43 16.25 15.34 0.04
N ALA A 44 15.08 14.70 -0.05
CA ALA A 44 14.50 13.88 1.01
C ALA A 44 14.32 12.41 0.61
N ALA A 45 14.67 12.04 -0.62
CA ALA A 45 14.35 10.75 -1.23
C ALA A 45 14.87 9.56 -0.40
N TYR A 46 16.06 9.68 0.15
CA TYR A 46 16.73 8.57 0.85
C TYR A 46 16.71 8.70 2.38
N ALA A 47 16.05 9.74 2.91
CA ALA A 47 15.79 9.84 4.34
C ALA A 47 14.69 8.85 4.76
N ASP A 48 14.92 8.14 5.86
CA ASP A 48 13.95 7.18 6.40
C ASP A 48 12.80 7.88 7.14
N ARG A 49 12.01 8.62 6.38
CA ARG A 49 10.83 9.34 6.84
C ARG A 49 9.73 9.37 5.79
N SER A 50 8.49 9.49 6.24
CA SER A 50 7.36 9.75 5.33
C SER A 50 7.35 11.22 4.88
N LEU A 51 6.84 11.46 3.67
CA LEU A 51 6.75 12.76 3.04
C LEU A 51 5.30 13.04 2.65
N ASP A 52 4.87 14.30 2.78
CA ASP A 52 3.55 14.70 2.30
C ASP A 52 3.61 14.97 0.79
N HIS A 53 2.65 14.45 0.03
CA HIS A 53 2.53 14.66 -1.42
C HIS A 53 1.07 14.67 -1.83
N ALA A 54 0.62 15.78 -2.44
CA ALA A 54 -0.70 15.88 -3.05
C ALA A 54 -1.88 15.43 -2.15
N GLY A 55 -1.80 15.73 -0.84
CA GLY A 55 -2.84 15.35 0.13
C GLY A 55 -2.75 13.90 0.65
N THR A 56 -1.77 13.15 0.19
CA THR A 56 -1.43 11.81 0.70
C THR A 56 -0.04 11.79 1.31
N ARG A 57 0.32 10.67 1.90
CA ARG A 57 1.64 10.44 2.50
C ARG A 57 2.41 9.41 1.69
N VAL A 58 3.59 9.81 1.20
CA VAL A 58 4.56 8.85 0.66
C VAL A 58 5.20 8.11 1.85
N LEU A 59 5.14 6.80 1.82
CA LEU A 59 5.63 5.95 2.91
C LEU A 59 7.14 6.10 3.10
N ALA A 60 7.59 6.04 4.36
CA ALA A 60 9.00 5.98 4.68
C ALA A 60 9.63 4.69 4.13
N PRO A 61 10.93 4.68 3.78
CA PRO A 61 11.62 3.48 3.31
C PRO A 61 11.44 2.26 4.20
N HIS A 62 11.56 2.41 5.54
CA HIS A 62 11.34 1.30 6.48
C HIS A 62 9.91 0.74 6.40
N THR A 63 8.91 1.58 6.15
CA THR A 63 7.52 1.13 6.04
C THR A 63 7.32 0.33 4.77
N VAL A 64 7.87 0.80 3.63
CA VAL A 64 7.83 0.06 2.36
C VAL A 64 8.54 -1.28 2.50
N ALA A 65 9.73 -1.31 3.12
CA ALA A 65 10.45 -2.56 3.39
C ALA A 65 9.60 -3.56 4.19
N ARG A 66 8.99 -3.14 5.30
CA ARG A 66 8.09 -3.99 6.10
C ARG A 66 6.91 -4.55 5.30
N LEU A 67 6.32 -3.73 4.43
CA LEU A 67 5.23 -4.18 3.57
C LEU A 67 5.70 -5.25 2.59
N LEU A 68 6.86 -5.07 1.97
CA LEU A 68 7.43 -5.99 1.00
C LEU A 68 7.90 -7.31 1.64
N GLU A 69 8.52 -7.25 2.83
CA GLU A 69 8.88 -8.46 3.58
C GLU A 69 7.63 -9.27 3.96
N ALA A 70 6.57 -8.61 4.43
CA ALA A 70 5.31 -9.26 4.75
C ALA A 70 4.62 -9.85 3.50
N LEU A 71 4.69 -9.15 2.35
CA LEU A 71 4.10 -9.56 1.08
C LEU A 71 4.85 -10.74 0.46
N ALA A 72 6.17 -10.76 0.62
CA ALA A 72 7.09 -11.75 0.07
C ALA A 72 6.87 -11.97 -1.44
N PRO A 73 6.99 -10.93 -2.30
CA PRO A 73 6.82 -11.10 -3.73
C PRO A 73 7.96 -11.91 -4.34
N GLU A 74 7.65 -12.68 -5.39
CA GLU A 74 8.60 -13.52 -6.08
C GLU A 74 8.64 -13.21 -7.59
N PRO A 75 9.73 -13.55 -8.29
CA PRO A 75 9.80 -13.41 -9.73
C PRO A 75 8.63 -14.10 -10.42
N GLY A 76 7.95 -13.37 -11.33
CA GLY A 76 6.81 -13.88 -12.06
C GLY A 76 5.47 -13.81 -11.32
N ASN A 77 5.44 -13.44 -10.03
CA ASN A 77 4.18 -13.25 -9.32
C ASN A 77 3.35 -12.14 -9.96
N ARG A 78 2.04 -12.37 -10.07
CA ARG A 78 1.07 -11.33 -10.41
C ARG A 78 0.74 -10.54 -9.16
N VAL A 79 1.10 -9.27 -9.17
CA VAL A 79 1.00 -8.38 -8.01
C VAL A 79 -0.05 -7.30 -8.25
N LEU A 80 -0.88 -7.04 -7.24
CA LEU A 80 -1.75 -5.87 -7.19
C LEU A 80 -1.32 -4.98 -6.02
N VAL A 81 -1.07 -3.70 -6.30
CA VAL A 81 -0.84 -2.66 -5.28
C VAL A 81 -2.06 -1.74 -5.23
N VAL A 82 -2.74 -1.73 -4.10
CA VAL A 82 -3.89 -0.85 -3.81
C VAL A 82 -3.41 0.36 -3.00
N GLY A 83 -3.62 1.55 -3.55
CA GLY A 83 -3.04 2.80 -3.05
C GLY A 83 -1.70 3.08 -3.73
N ALA A 84 -1.70 3.21 -5.06
CA ALA A 84 -0.49 3.40 -5.86
C ALA A 84 0.37 4.60 -5.44
N GLY A 85 -0.26 5.65 -4.89
CA GLY A 85 0.42 6.85 -4.43
C GLY A 85 1.29 7.47 -5.52
N VAL A 86 2.59 7.62 -5.23
CA VAL A 86 3.58 8.12 -6.21
C VAL A 86 4.17 7.01 -7.10
N GLY A 87 3.85 5.74 -6.85
CA GLY A 87 4.29 4.58 -7.64
C GLY A 87 5.54 3.87 -7.13
N TYR A 88 6.19 4.33 -6.05
CA TYR A 88 7.46 3.76 -5.58
C TYR A 88 7.35 2.29 -5.18
N THR A 89 6.38 1.91 -4.36
CA THR A 89 6.19 0.51 -3.94
C THR A 89 5.88 -0.39 -5.14
N ALA A 90 5.07 0.10 -6.09
CA ALA A 90 4.78 -0.63 -7.31
C ALA A 90 6.05 -0.86 -8.16
N ALA A 91 6.97 0.13 -8.22
CA ALA A 91 8.25 -0.02 -8.88
C ALA A 91 9.14 -1.09 -8.20
N VAL A 92 9.19 -1.11 -6.86
CA VAL A 92 9.97 -2.14 -6.13
C VAL A 92 9.37 -3.52 -6.34
N CYS A 93 8.03 -3.64 -6.35
CA CYS A 93 7.36 -4.90 -6.74
C CYS A 93 7.70 -5.30 -8.18
N ALA A 94 7.78 -4.34 -9.10
CA ALA A 94 8.10 -4.58 -10.51
C ALA A 94 9.54 -5.05 -10.72
N GLU A 95 10.48 -4.52 -9.94
CA GLU A 95 11.86 -4.99 -9.94
C GLU A 95 11.97 -6.47 -9.55
N ILE A 96 11.12 -6.92 -8.61
CA ILE A 96 11.10 -8.31 -8.15
C ILE A 96 10.30 -9.20 -9.12
N ALA A 97 9.07 -8.81 -9.43
CA ALA A 97 8.10 -9.67 -10.11
C ALA A 97 8.13 -9.56 -11.64
N GLY A 98 8.76 -8.50 -12.15
CA GLY A 98 8.69 -8.09 -13.55
C GLY A 98 7.58 -7.06 -13.79
N GLU A 99 7.85 -6.02 -14.58
CA GLU A 99 6.97 -4.86 -14.79
C GLU A 99 5.56 -5.25 -15.28
N SER A 100 5.48 -6.17 -16.24
CA SER A 100 4.21 -6.61 -16.84
C SER A 100 3.32 -7.40 -15.89
N ASN A 101 3.87 -7.83 -14.76
CA ASN A 101 3.17 -8.61 -13.74
C ASN A 101 2.59 -7.75 -12.61
N VAL A 102 2.93 -6.44 -12.60
CA VAL A 102 2.48 -5.53 -11.52
C VAL A 102 1.38 -4.63 -12.02
N ASN A 103 0.27 -4.67 -11.30
CA ASN A 103 -0.86 -3.77 -11.47
C ASN A 103 -1.00 -2.91 -10.22
N ALA A 104 -1.41 -1.67 -10.37
CA ALA A 104 -1.66 -0.76 -9.26
C ALA A 104 -2.98 -0.01 -9.47
N VAL A 105 -3.63 0.36 -8.38
CA VAL A 105 -4.87 1.15 -8.41
C VAL A 105 -4.80 2.25 -7.36
N ASP A 106 -5.29 3.43 -7.75
CA ASP A 106 -5.49 4.54 -6.82
C ASP A 106 -6.80 5.25 -7.13
N ILE A 107 -7.47 5.70 -6.08
CA ILE A 107 -8.74 6.39 -6.20
C ILE A 107 -8.56 7.84 -6.70
N ALA A 108 -7.41 8.45 -6.38
CA ALA A 108 -7.09 9.82 -6.72
C ALA A 108 -6.48 9.94 -8.12
N ARG A 109 -7.22 10.56 -9.05
CA ARG A 109 -6.75 10.78 -10.43
C ARG A 109 -5.35 11.41 -10.51
N ARG A 110 -5.06 12.37 -9.62
CA ARG A 110 -3.77 13.05 -9.59
C ARG A 110 -2.63 12.07 -9.28
N LEU A 111 -2.83 11.20 -8.28
CA LEU A 111 -1.84 10.19 -7.89
C LEU A 111 -1.61 9.16 -9.00
N VAL A 112 -2.66 8.73 -9.69
CA VAL A 112 -2.52 7.85 -10.87
C VAL A 112 -1.64 8.49 -11.96
N LEU A 113 -1.84 9.79 -12.26
CA LEU A 113 -1.03 10.50 -13.24
C LEU A 113 0.43 10.67 -12.77
N ASP A 114 0.61 10.98 -11.48
CA ASP A 114 1.95 11.11 -10.89
C ASP A 114 2.67 9.76 -10.89
N ALA A 115 2.00 8.66 -10.46
CA ALA A 115 2.55 7.31 -10.49
C ALA A 115 2.99 6.89 -11.89
N ARG A 116 2.14 7.05 -12.89
CA ARG A 116 2.45 6.71 -14.30
C ARG A 116 3.67 7.47 -14.81
N ARG A 117 3.74 8.77 -14.52
CA ARG A 117 4.86 9.62 -14.92
C ARG A 117 6.16 9.19 -14.23
N ASN A 118 6.12 8.98 -12.93
CA ASN A 118 7.29 8.61 -12.13
C ASN A 118 7.80 7.22 -12.50
N LEU A 119 6.90 6.24 -12.65
CA LEU A 119 7.24 4.89 -13.13
C LEU A 119 7.92 4.94 -14.51
N GLY A 120 7.36 5.72 -15.46
CA GLY A 120 7.99 5.88 -16.77
C GLY A 120 9.39 6.51 -16.71
N LYS A 121 9.62 7.51 -15.85
CA LYS A 121 10.92 8.13 -15.63
C LYS A 121 11.93 7.17 -15.00
N ALA A 122 11.48 6.38 -14.05
CA ALA A 122 12.32 5.44 -13.32
C ALA A 122 12.62 4.15 -14.10
N GLY A 123 12.06 3.97 -15.31
CA GLY A 123 12.29 2.80 -16.15
C GLY A 123 11.31 1.65 -15.96
N TYR A 124 10.21 1.87 -15.22
CA TYR A 124 9.16 0.88 -14.91
C TYR A 124 7.84 1.18 -15.63
N GLY A 125 7.92 1.65 -16.88
CA GLY A 125 6.75 2.05 -17.68
C GLY A 125 5.80 0.90 -18.04
N GLY A 126 6.22 -0.35 -17.87
CA GLY A 126 5.39 -1.54 -18.06
C GLY A 126 4.41 -1.83 -16.92
N VAL A 127 4.55 -1.16 -15.77
CA VAL A 127 3.58 -1.26 -14.66
C VAL A 127 2.26 -0.62 -15.03
N PHE A 128 1.18 -1.39 -14.93
CA PHE A 128 -0.16 -0.87 -15.19
C PHE A 128 -0.72 -0.17 -13.95
N VAL A 129 -1.10 1.10 -14.09
CA VAL A 129 -1.72 1.87 -13.01
C VAL A 129 -3.08 2.34 -13.46
N ASP A 130 -4.14 1.99 -12.73
CA ASP A 130 -5.49 2.43 -13.04
C ASP A 130 -6.11 3.31 -11.96
N ARG A 131 -7.16 4.04 -12.35
CA ARG A 131 -7.97 4.81 -11.42
C ARG A 131 -9.20 4.00 -11.02
N GLY A 132 -9.36 3.73 -9.73
CA GLY A 132 -10.54 3.01 -9.25
C GLY A 132 -10.62 2.96 -7.73
N ASP A 133 -11.74 2.46 -7.25
CA ASP A 133 -11.92 2.13 -5.85
C ASP A 133 -11.10 0.88 -5.51
N GLY A 134 -10.08 1.08 -4.69
CA GLY A 134 -9.16 0.02 -4.28
C GLY A 134 -9.82 -1.13 -3.52
N ALA A 135 -10.97 -0.90 -2.86
CA ALA A 135 -11.71 -1.95 -2.19
C ALA A 135 -12.31 -2.99 -3.17
N HIS A 136 -12.51 -2.60 -4.44
CA HIS A 136 -12.97 -3.47 -5.52
C HIS A 136 -11.82 -4.18 -6.25
N GLY A 137 -10.58 -3.75 -6.04
CA GLY A 137 -9.40 -4.30 -6.71
C GLY A 137 -9.42 -4.06 -8.22
N LEU A 138 -8.86 -5.02 -8.95
CA LEU A 138 -8.81 -5.04 -10.42
C LEU A 138 -9.23 -6.41 -10.96
N ALA A 139 -10.51 -6.74 -10.84
CA ALA A 139 -11.06 -8.06 -11.19
C ALA A 139 -10.75 -8.50 -12.63
N ALA A 140 -10.65 -7.56 -13.58
CA ALA A 140 -10.29 -7.85 -14.97
C ALA A 140 -8.87 -8.43 -15.14
N TYR A 141 -8.00 -8.21 -14.14
CA TYR A 141 -6.61 -8.66 -14.13
C TYR A 141 -6.34 -9.79 -13.12
N ALA A 142 -7.37 -10.23 -12.39
CA ALA A 142 -7.27 -11.35 -11.46
C ALA A 142 -7.05 -12.70 -12.20
N PRO A 143 -6.54 -13.74 -11.51
CA PRO A 143 -6.15 -13.76 -10.10
C PRO A 143 -4.75 -13.18 -9.86
N PHE A 144 -4.48 -12.77 -8.59
CA PHE A 144 -3.19 -12.24 -8.15
C PHE A 144 -2.53 -13.18 -7.14
N ASP A 145 -1.23 -13.39 -7.28
CA ASP A 145 -0.44 -14.14 -6.31
C ASP A 145 -0.18 -13.33 -5.04
N ARG A 146 -0.05 -11.99 -5.21
CA ARG A 146 0.23 -11.05 -4.13
C ARG A 146 -0.64 -9.81 -4.28
N ILE A 147 -1.31 -9.43 -3.20
CA ILE A 147 -2.05 -8.17 -3.11
C ILE A 147 -1.51 -7.38 -1.93
N LEU A 148 -1.09 -6.13 -2.16
CA LEU A 148 -0.67 -5.20 -1.14
C LEU A 148 -1.66 -4.05 -1.06
N VAL A 149 -2.12 -3.71 0.16
CA VAL A 149 -2.97 -2.53 0.38
C VAL A 149 -2.23 -1.53 1.26
N GLU A 150 -1.94 -0.35 0.72
CA GLU A 150 -1.29 0.77 1.42
C GLU A 150 -2.28 1.67 2.16
N ALA A 151 -3.37 1.09 2.64
CA ALA A 151 -4.40 1.75 3.43
C ALA A 151 -4.96 0.78 4.45
N SER A 152 -5.48 1.29 5.58
CA SER A 152 -6.03 0.42 6.61
C SER A 152 -7.48 0.03 6.34
N ALA A 153 -7.84 -1.18 6.73
CA ALA A 153 -9.22 -1.65 6.74
C ALA A 153 -9.58 -2.34 8.06
N VAL A 154 -10.83 -2.24 8.49
CA VAL A 154 -11.30 -2.91 9.71
C VAL A 154 -11.32 -4.43 9.52
N ARG A 155 -11.59 -4.86 8.30
CA ARG A 155 -11.56 -6.25 7.83
C ARG A 155 -11.07 -6.31 6.39
N PRO A 156 -10.49 -7.43 5.94
CA PRO A 156 -10.08 -7.58 4.55
C PRO A 156 -11.25 -7.32 3.60
N PRO A 157 -11.10 -6.48 2.56
CA PRO A 157 -12.13 -6.28 1.56
C PRO A 157 -12.43 -7.62 0.83
N PRO A 158 -13.69 -8.09 0.81
CA PRO A 158 -14.02 -9.38 0.22
C PRO A 158 -13.59 -9.50 -1.24
N ALA A 159 -13.78 -8.44 -2.04
CA ALA A 159 -13.39 -8.45 -3.44
C ALA A 159 -11.88 -8.64 -3.67
N LEU A 160 -11.02 -8.19 -2.74
CA LEU A 160 -9.58 -8.44 -2.83
C LEU A 160 -9.24 -9.89 -2.46
N VAL A 161 -9.94 -10.45 -1.47
CA VAL A 161 -9.78 -11.87 -1.10
C VAL A 161 -10.20 -12.78 -2.25
N ASP A 162 -11.31 -12.47 -2.92
CA ASP A 162 -11.84 -13.22 -4.07
C ASP A 162 -10.92 -13.15 -5.31
N GLN A 163 -10.06 -12.12 -5.39
CA GLN A 163 -9.09 -11.95 -6.47
C GLN A 163 -7.73 -12.61 -6.21
N LEU A 164 -7.54 -13.25 -5.05
CA LEU A 164 -6.31 -14.02 -4.79
C LEU A 164 -6.29 -15.31 -5.61
N ALA A 165 -5.10 -15.62 -6.11
CA ALA A 165 -4.81 -16.95 -6.65
C ALA A 165 -4.84 -18.01 -5.53
N PRO A 166 -5.02 -19.30 -5.86
CA PRO A 166 -4.81 -20.37 -4.89
C PRO A 166 -3.40 -20.27 -4.27
N GLY A 167 -3.30 -20.16 -2.94
CA GLY A 167 -2.04 -19.91 -2.23
C GLY A 167 -1.56 -18.47 -2.29
N GLY A 168 -2.37 -17.56 -2.83
CA GLY A 168 -2.06 -16.12 -2.88
C GLY A 168 -2.13 -15.47 -1.50
N ARG A 169 -1.39 -14.37 -1.34
CA ARG A 169 -1.26 -13.61 -0.08
C ARG A 169 -1.71 -12.17 -0.27
N LEU A 170 -2.60 -11.71 0.60
CA LEU A 170 -3.01 -10.32 0.75
C LEU A 170 -2.37 -9.74 2.01
N VAL A 171 -1.69 -8.61 1.88
CA VAL A 171 -1.09 -7.89 3.02
C VAL A 171 -1.73 -6.52 3.14
N LEU A 172 -2.18 -6.19 4.36
CA LEU A 172 -2.77 -4.88 4.66
C LEU A 172 -2.62 -4.52 6.14
N PRO A 173 -2.66 -3.22 6.48
CA PRO A 173 -2.89 -2.75 7.85
C PRO A 173 -4.34 -3.07 8.26
N LEU A 174 -4.52 -3.96 9.23
CA LEU A 174 -5.83 -4.44 9.68
C LEU A 174 -6.16 -3.87 11.06
N GLY A 175 -7.32 -3.26 11.21
CA GLY A 175 -7.82 -2.68 12.45
C GLY A 175 -8.32 -1.25 12.27
N ALA A 176 -9.09 -0.75 13.24
CA ALA A 176 -9.61 0.62 13.25
C ALA A 176 -8.67 1.58 13.99
N HIS A 177 -8.37 1.29 15.25
CA HIS A 177 -7.49 2.10 16.11
C HIS A 177 -6.14 1.43 16.33
N ASP A 178 -6.17 0.16 16.67
CA ASP A 178 -4.99 -0.66 16.90
C ASP A 178 -4.68 -1.45 15.63
N GLN A 179 -4.15 -0.73 14.63
CA GLN A 179 -3.81 -1.34 13.36
C GLN A 179 -2.56 -2.21 13.52
N ALA A 180 -2.61 -3.40 12.96
CA ALA A 180 -1.45 -4.27 12.78
C ALA A 180 -1.31 -4.65 11.31
N LEU A 181 -0.09 -4.69 10.81
CA LEU A 181 0.17 -5.24 9.48
C LEU A 181 -0.11 -6.74 9.54
N ALA A 182 -0.97 -7.24 8.65
CA ALA A 182 -1.44 -8.60 8.64
C ALA A 182 -1.34 -9.22 7.25
N ALA A 183 -1.00 -10.51 7.20
CA ALA A 183 -1.11 -11.34 6.00
C ALA A 183 -2.36 -12.21 6.08
N ILE A 184 -3.08 -12.29 4.96
CA ILE A 184 -4.30 -13.06 4.76
C ILE A 184 -4.06 -14.07 3.63
N GLU A 185 -4.34 -15.33 3.91
CA GLU A 185 -4.33 -16.42 2.95
C GLU A 185 -5.62 -17.24 3.12
N GLY A 186 -6.25 -17.64 2.02
CA GLY A 186 -7.52 -18.36 2.09
C GLY A 186 -8.62 -17.60 2.85
N GLY A 187 -8.59 -16.28 2.85
CA GLY A 187 -9.56 -15.43 3.54
C GLY A 187 -9.35 -15.28 5.05
N GLN A 188 -8.29 -15.87 5.61
CA GLN A 188 -7.99 -15.84 7.05
C GLN A 188 -6.66 -15.15 7.34
N VAL A 189 -6.57 -14.47 8.49
CA VAL A 189 -5.32 -13.89 8.97
C VAL A 189 -4.40 -15.04 9.38
N VAL A 190 -3.28 -15.19 8.66
CA VAL A 190 -2.26 -16.22 8.94
C VAL A 190 -1.10 -15.69 9.75
N GLU A 191 -0.82 -14.37 9.65
CA GLU A 191 0.33 -13.76 10.32
C GLU A 191 0.10 -12.28 10.63
N ARG A 192 0.76 -11.76 11.66
CA ARG A 192 0.78 -10.33 12.04
C ARG A 192 2.22 -9.86 12.25
N PHE A 193 2.57 -8.74 11.61
CA PHE A 193 3.93 -8.18 11.57
C PHE A 193 4.09 -6.95 12.49
N GLY A 194 3.30 -6.88 13.57
CA GLY A 194 3.36 -5.79 14.54
C GLY A 194 2.53 -4.56 14.15
N PRO A 195 2.62 -3.48 14.94
CA PRO A 195 1.77 -2.30 14.80
C PRO A 195 2.01 -1.56 13.48
N ALA A 196 0.92 -0.98 12.96
CA ALA A 196 0.90 -0.18 11.75
C ALA A 196 0.09 1.10 11.98
N SER A 197 0.27 2.12 11.13
CA SER A 197 -0.50 3.37 11.17
C SER A 197 -0.67 3.90 9.75
N PHE A 198 -1.84 3.63 9.17
CA PHE A 198 -2.21 4.03 7.81
C PHE A 198 -3.54 4.78 7.82
N ALA A 199 -3.73 5.63 6.82
CA ALA A 199 -5.03 6.21 6.54
C ALA A 199 -6.03 5.11 6.15
N PRO A 200 -7.33 5.28 6.45
CA PRO A 200 -8.35 4.33 6.03
C PRO A 200 -8.41 4.18 4.51
N LEU A 201 -8.69 2.97 4.05
CA LEU A 201 -9.00 2.72 2.65
C LEU A 201 -10.26 3.51 2.26
N LEU A 202 -10.10 4.42 1.31
CA LEU A 202 -11.19 5.23 0.79
C LEU A 202 -12.01 4.42 -0.21
N VAL A 203 -13.33 4.60 -0.16
CA VAL A 203 -14.27 4.03 -1.12
C VAL A 203 -14.86 5.12 -2.02
N GLU A 204 -15.39 4.75 -3.16
CA GLU A 204 -15.98 5.69 -4.11
C GLU A 204 -17.11 6.51 -3.45
N GLY A 205 -17.14 7.81 -3.70
CA GLY A 205 -18.07 8.75 -3.06
C GLY A 205 -17.55 9.42 -1.78
N GLU A 206 -16.42 8.97 -1.21
CA GLU A 206 -15.80 9.59 -0.05
C GLU A 206 -14.70 10.62 -0.40
N GLN A 207 -14.51 10.88 -1.69
CA GLN A 207 -13.29 11.50 -2.19
C GLN A 207 -13.19 12.99 -2.17
N SER A 208 -14.30 13.68 -2.41
CA SER A 208 -14.19 15.01 -3.00
C SER A 208 -13.50 16.03 -2.11
N ASP A 209 -13.62 15.89 -0.79
CA ASP A 209 -13.20 16.95 0.12
C ASP A 209 -12.14 16.56 1.14
N THR A 210 -11.68 15.30 1.13
CA THR A 210 -10.88 14.77 2.24
C THR A 210 -9.42 14.53 1.92
N LEU A 211 -9.06 14.42 0.65
CA LEU A 211 -7.66 14.32 0.21
C LEU A 211 -6.92 15.65 0.26
N GLU A 212 -7.65 16.77 0.28
CA GLU A 212 -7.07 18.12 0.36
C GLU A 212 -6.92 18.63 1.80
N ARG A 213 -7.47 17.93 2.80
CA ARG A 213 -7.31 18.30 4.21
C ARG A 213 -6.27 17.43 4.88
N ASN A 214 -5.33 18.06 5.56
CA ASN A 214 -4.49 17.43 6.58
C ASN A 214 -5.40 16.85 7.67
N ARG A 215 -5.84 15.60 7.50
CA ARG A 215 -6.56 14.90 8.55
C ARG A 215 -5.60 14.63 9.68
N THR A 216 -5.94 15.13 10.85
CA THR A 216 -5.22 14.80 12.06
C THR A 216 -5.55 13.35 12.45
N ARG A 217 -4.63 12.66 13.15
CA ARG A 217 -4.89 11.32 13.74
C ARG A 217 -6.17 11.26 14.56
N ARG A 218 -6.61 12.40 15.09
CA ARG A 218 -7.86 12.56 15.84
C ARG A 218 -9.07 12.46 14.92
N GLU A 219 -9.06 13.13 13.78
CA GLU A 219 -10.16 13.12 12.81
C GLU A 219 -10.31 11.73 12.16
N ASP A 220 -9.18 11.05 11.88
CA ASP A 220 -9.20 9.68 11.39
C ASP A 220 -9.79 8.72 12.43
N ARG A 221 -9.47 8.91 13.71
CA ARG A 221 -10.06 8.14 14.82
C ARG A 221 -11.56 8.38 14.93
N GLU A 222 -12.00 9.64 14.97
CA GLU A 222 -13.41 10.02 15.06
C GLU A 222 -14.23 9.50 13.86
N ARG A 223 -13.61 9.40 12.68
CA ARG A 223 -14.25 8.82 11.50
C ARG A 223 -14.36 7.31 11.59
N ALA A 224 -13.27 6.63 12.00
CA ALA A 224 -13.30 5.18 12.21
C ALA A 224 -14.36 4.79 13.27
N GLU A 225 -14.47 5.56 14.36
CA GLU A 225 -15.53 5.39 15.37
C GLU A 225 -16.93 5.57 14.78
N ARG A 226 -17.15 6.62 13.97
CA ARG A 226 -18.45 6.86 13.31
C ARG A 226 -18.81 5.75 12.31
N VAL A 227 -17.84 5.23 11.56
CA VAL A 227 -18.07 4.12 10.63
C VAL A 227 -18.38 2.83 11.40
N ALA A 228 -17.64 2.55 12.49
CA ALA A 228 -17.89 1.39 13.34
C ALA A 228 -19.25 1.46 14.06
N GLN A 229 -19.74 2.68 14.36
CA GLN A 229 -21.05 2.92 14.99
C GLN A 229 -22.22 2.98 14.00
N ARG A 230 -21.98 3.02 12.69
CA ARG A 230 -23.05 2.91 11.68
C ARG A 230 -23.62 1.51 11.71
N ARG A 231 -24.72 1.36 12.46
CA ARG A 231 -25.58 0.18 12.37
C ARG A 231 -26.27 0.20 11.00
N HIS A 232 -26.31 -0.92 10.35
CA HIS A 232 -27.15 -1.07 9.16
C HIS A 232 -28.64 -0.88 9.57
N GLY A 233 -29.48 -0.37 8.67
CA GLY A 233 -30.84 0.01 8.98
C GLY A 233 -31.70 -1.10 9.63
N TRP A 234 -31.38 -2.37 9.37
CA TRP A 234 -32.03 -3.53 9.96
C TRP A 234 -31.56 -3.87 11.41
N GLU A 235 -30.54 -3.18 11.93
CA GLU A 235 -30.03 -3.31 13.31
C GLU A 235 -30.54 -2.18 14.23
N GLN A 236 -31.48 -1.36 13.76
CA GLN A 236 -32.03 -0.24 14.54
C GLN A 236 -33.18 -0.74 15.40
N ASP A 237 -32.98 -0.74 16.72
CA ASP A 237 -33.93 -1.25 17.75
C ASP A 237 -35.25 -0.51 17.81
N TRP A 238 -35.47 0.55 17.01
CA TRP A 238 -36.71 1.34 17.00
C TRP A 238 -37.64 1.00 15.82
N ILE A 239 -37.24 0.05 14.97
CA ILE A 239 -38.11 -0.43 13.89
C ILE A 239 -38.79 -1.69 14.39
N ASP A 240 -40.05 -1.51 14.93
CA ASP A 240 -40.94 -2.63 15.19
C ASP A 240 -41.45 -3.17 13.85
N TRP A 241 -41.13 -4.41 13.58
CA TRP A 241 -41.65 -5.16 12.44
C TRP A 241 -42.94 -5.86 12.91
N GLU A 242 -44.11 -5.21 12.75
CA GLU A 242 -45.41 -5.88 12.80
C GLU A 242 -45.77 -6.49 11.44
#